data_67a60c5247ec1313514eeeda0f278d0c
#
_entry.id   67a60c5247ec1313514eeeda0f278d0c
#
_cell.length_a   1.000
_cell.length_b   1.000
_cell.length_c   1.000
_cell.angle_alpha   90.00
_cell.angle_beta   90.00
_cell.angle_gamma   90.00
#
_symmetry.space_group_name_H-M   'P 1'
#
loop_
_entity.id
_entity.type
_entity.pdbx_description
1 polymer ?
#
loop_
_entity_poly.entity_id
_entity_poly.type
_entity_poly.pdbx_seq_one_letter_code
_entity_poly.pdbx_strand_id
1 'polypeptide(L)'
;MSCLLALVLIIPTATNATLVGLYADPYGGSCHLEDPGPGGVVTVYVILNYSVGATLISFAAPVPPESGLSVAGFESIYQTAGNLASGIQISLGPCQEGSAVLLTMYLVRTSQGSPCTPYAVKEGATAIDCSFVEQDLDRVGIMLNTQGVCSNIVPFQDELPADGATNVPLTTELSWDGGYFVCFRPVAKTDSSPVSRGTTRLYFGTSSSPPLLGSVASPYTVGPLTPETKYYWYLSDGEEYIFSPVWSFTTTPTLATKPSTWGAIKALYRSR
;
A
#
# COMPACT_ATOMS: atom_id res chain seq x y z
N MET A 1 -24.37 -22.56 44.98
CA MET A 1 -24.76 -21.73 43.82
C MET A 1 -23.51 -21.50 42.99
N SER A 2 -23.32 -22.29 41.92
CA SER A 2 -22.19 -22.14 40.96
C SER A 2 -22.62 -21.24 39.84
N CYS A 3 -21.93 -20.11 39.71
CA CYS A 3 -22.13 -19.15 38.58
C CYS A 3 -21.29 -19.63 37.40
N LEU A 4 -21.93 -20.21 36.39
CA LEU A 4 -21.27 -20.51 35.10
C LEU A 4 -21.08 -19.18 34.34
N LEU A 5 -19.81 -18.73 34.24
CA LEU A 5 -19.43 -17.65 33.31
C LEU A 5 -19.44 -18.24 31.91
N ALA A 6 -20.43 -17.88 31.12
CA ALA A 6 -20.44 -18.17 29.70
C ALA A 6 -19.42 -17.26 29.00
N LEU A 7 -18.29 -17.83 28.57
CA LEU A 7 -17.30 -17.17 27.72
C LEU A 7 -17.88 -17.03 26.30
N VAL A 8 -18.38 -15.85 25.96
CA VAL A 8 -18.80 -15.54 24.58
C VAL A 8 -17.52 -15.39 23.76
N LEU A 9 -17.18 -16.43 23.00
CA LEU A 9 -16.16 -16.33 21.96
C LEU A 9 -16.73 -15.43 20.85
N ILE A 10 -16.29 -14.18 20.80
CA ILE A 10 -16.47 -13.32 19.64
C ILE A 10 -15.52 -13.85 18.57
N ILE A 11 -16.04 -14.69 17.65
CA ILE A 11 -15.33 -15.07 16.43
C ILE A 11 -15.36 -13.82 15.57
N PRO A 12 -14.21 -13.20 15.24
CA PRO A 12 -14.19 -12.11 14.28
C PRO A 12 -14.72 -12.69 12.94
N THR A 13 -15.88 -12.23 12.51
CA THR A 13 -16.35 -12.48 11.16
C THR A 13 -15.35 -11.79 10.23
N ALA A 14 -14.69 -12.54 9.35
CA ALA A 14 -13.87 -11.99 8.29
C ALA A 14 -14.75 -11.02 7.50
N THR A 15 -14.56 -9.73 7.70
CA THR A 15 -15.21 -8.70 6.90
C THR A 15 -14.57 -8.77 5.53
N ASN A 16 -15.35 -9.08 4.50
CA ASN A 16 -14.90 -8.99 3.11
C ASN A 16 -14.38 -7.56 2.90
N ALA A 17 -13.08 -7.41 2.72
CA ALA A 17 -12.47 -6.12 2.51
C ALA A 17 -13.03 -5.51 1.22
N THR A 18 -13.40 -4.24 1.27
CA THR A 18 -13.78 -3.50 0.08
C THR A 18 -12.52 -3.14 -0.68
N LEU A 19 -12.50 -3.43 -1.98
CA LEU A 19 -11.34 -3.32 -2.85
C LEU A 19 -11.60 -2.29 -3.95
N VAL A 20 -10.67 -1.38 -4.21
CA VAL A 20 -10.63 -0.56 -5.41
C VAL A 20 -9.47 -0.99 -6.31
N GLY A 21 -9.75 -1.28 -7.57
CA GLY A 21 -8.75 -1.81 -8.49
C GLY A 21 -8.78 -1.20 -9.88
N LEU A 22 -7.62 -1.25 -10.55
CA LEU A 22 -7.46 -0.96 -11.97
C LEU A 22 -7.53 -2.27 -12.76
N TYR A 23 -8.22 -2.25 -13.90
CA TYR A 23 -8.43 -3.43 -14.73
C TYR A 23 -8.41 -3.07 -16.22
N ALA A 24 -8.06 -4.02 -17.06
CA ALA A 24 -8.07 -3.86 -18.51
C ALA A 24 -9.43 -4.17 -19.15
N ASP A 25 -10.39 -4.66 -18.35
CA ASP A 25 -11.75 -4.94 -18.80
C ASP A 25 -12.78 -4.54 -17.73
N PRO A 26 -14.04 -4.29 -18.12
CA PRO A 26 -15.07 -3.80 -17.19
C PRO A 26 -15.58 -4.85 -16.19
N TYR A 27 -15.15 -6.10 -16.31
CA TYR A 27 -15.54 -7.20 -15.43
C TYR A 27 -14.47 -7.53 -14.38
N GLY A 28 -13.30 -6.85 -14.44
CA GLY A 28 -12.20 -7.08 -13.52
C GLY A 28 -11.44 -8.39 -13.75
N GLY A 29 -11.50 -8.94 -14.94
CA GLY A 29 -10.89 -10.23 -15.29
C GLY A 29 -9.51 -10.13 -15.97
N SER A 30 -9.16 -8.96 -16.49
CA SER A 30 -7.89 -8.74 -17.21
C SER A 30 -7.02 -7.71 -16.52
N CYS A 31 -5.74 -8.03 -16.40
CA CYS A 31 -4.74 -7.26 -15.68
C CYS A 31 -3.54 -6.83 -16.53
N HIS A 32 -3.58 -7.10 -17.79
CA HIS A 32 -2.51 -6.78 -18.71
C HIS A 32 -3.04 -5.90 -19.82
N LEU A 33 -2.41 -4.75 -19.99
CA LEU A 33 -2.64 -3.85 -21.11
C LEU A 33 -1.45 -3.89 -22.05
N GLU A 34 -1.70 -4.31 -23.30
CA GLU A 34 -0.69 -4.26 -24.35
C GLU A 34 -0.33 -2.82 -24.70
N ASP A 35 0.88 -2.64 -25.21
CA ASP A 35 1.31 -1.37 -25.77
C ASP A 35 0.44 -1.01 -26.98
N PRO A 36 -0.29 0.12 -26.96
CA PRO A 36 -1.15 0.50 -28.07
C PRO A 36 -0.38 1.04 -29.29
N GLY A 37 0.95 1.19 -29.17
CA GLY A 37 1.77 1.88 -30.15
C GLY A 37 1.64 3.41 -30.12
N PRO A 38 2.48 4.14 -30.87
CA PRO A 38 2.51 5.61 -30.86
C PRO A 38 1.15 6.23 -31.21
N GLY A 39 0.65 7.11 -30.35
CA GLY A 39 -0.65 7.77 -30.51
C GLY A 39 -1.87 6.86 -30.28
N GLY A 40 -1.65 5.58 -30.02
CA GLY A 40 -2.73 4.64 -29.69
C GLY A 40 -3.32 4.91 -28.31
N VAL A 41 -4.55 4.47 -28.12
CA VAL A 41 -5.32 4.64 -26.87
C VAL A 41 -5.66 3.28 -26.28
N VAL A 42 -5.53 3.16 -24.98
CA VAL A 42 -6.01 2.01 -24.20
C VAL A 42 -7.02 2.45 -23.16
N THR A 43 -7.89 1.54 -22.78
CA THR A 43 -8.93 1.78 -21.78
C THR A 43 -8.58 1.05 -20.47
N VAL A 44 -8.68 1.76 -19.36
CA VAL A 44 -8.53 1.24 -18.01
C VAL A 44 -9.81 1.48 -17.24
N TYR A 45 -10.26 0.46 -16.52
CA TYR A 45 -11.45 0.52 -15.68
C TYR A 45 -11.04 0.57 -14.22
N VAL A 46 -11.59 1.54 -13.48
CA VAL A 46 -11.50 1.54 -12.01
C VAL A 46 -12.75 0.88 -11.48
N ILE A 47 -12.58 -0.21 -10.77
CA ILE A 47 -13.68 -1.03 -10.27
C ILE A 47 -13.63 -1.10 -8.75
N LEU A 48 -14.78 -0.83 -8.12
CA LEU A 48 -15.04 -1.16 -6.73
C LEU A 48 -15.51 -2.61 -6.67
N ASN A 49 -14.85 -3.45 -5.90
CA ASN A 49 -15.20 -4.86 -5.75
C ASN A 49 -15.51 -5.21 -4.29
N TYR A 50 -16.46 -6.11 -4.10
CA TYR A 50 -16.81 -6.68 -2.79
C TYR A 50 -17.19 -5.64 -1.73
N SER A 51 -17.79 -4.52 -2.16
CA SER A 51 -18.27 -3.50 -1.24
C SER A 51 -19.36 -4.07 -0.34
N VAL A 52 -19.18 -3.89 0.96
CA VAL A 52 -20.23 -4.12 1.97
C VAL A 52 -21.21 -2.93 2.06
N GLY A 53 -21.06 -1.98 1.15
CA GLY A 53 -21.82 -0.76 1.02
C GLY A 53 -20.92 0.47 1.20
N ALA A 54 -20.94 1.35 0.18
CA ALA A 54 -20.22 2.61 0.21
C ALA A 54 -21.06 3.74 -0.42
N THR A 55 -20.83 4.96 0.05
CA THR A 55 -21.47 6.18 -0.44
C THR A 55 -20.49 7.13 -1.14
N LEU A 56 -19.22 7.08 -0.73
CA LEU A 56 -18.14 7.90 -1.27
C LEU A 56 -16.85 7.07 -1.35
N ILE A 57 -16.12 7.18 -2.44
CA ILE A 57 -14.79 6.58 -2.61
C ILE A 57 -13.79 7.71 -2.87
N SER A 58 -12.63 7.64 -2.23
CA SER A 58 -11.52 8.57 -2.42
C SER A 58 -10.24 7.79 -2.73
N PHE A 59 -9.55 8.12 -3.82
CA PHE A 59 -8.27 7.50 -4.17
C PHE A 59 -7.45 8.39 -5.11
N ALA A 60 -6.17 8.05 -5.28
CA ALA A 60 -5.31 8.59 -6.33
C ALA A 60 -4.75 7.44 -7.18
N ALA A 61 -4.61 7.68 -8.48
CA ALA A 61 -4.02 6.73 -9.42
C ALA A 61 -3.24 7.49 -10.50
N PRO A 62 -2.09 8.10 -10.14
CA PRO A 62 -1.24 8.77 -11.12
C PRO A 62 -0.66 7.74 -12.09
N VAL A 63 -0.76 8.01 -13.38
CA VAL A 63 -0.16 7.16 -14.40
C VAL A 63 1.36 7.22 -14.26
N PRO A 64 2.05 6.08 -14.18
CA PRO A 64 3.51 6.04 -14.06
C PRO A 64 4.17 6.72 -15.27
N PRO A 65 5.06 7.69 -15.09
CA PRO A 65 5.69 8.43 -16.20
C PRO A 65 6.53 7.51 -17.09
N GLU A 66 7.13 6.46 -16.54
CA GLU A 66 7.89 5.44 -17.27
C GLU A 66 7.02 4.59 -18.21
N SER A 67 5.71 4.58 -18.02
CA SER A 67 4.79 3.90 -18.94
C SER A 67 4.72 4.53 -20.32
N GLY A 68 5.09 5.81 -20.45
CA GLY A 68 4.92 6.59 -21.68
C GLY A 68 3.46 6.88 -22.04
N LEU A 69 2.54 6.64 -21.12
CA LEU A 69 1.11 6.88 -21.25
C LEU A 69 0.71 8.15 -20.49
N SER A 70 -0.35 8.79 -20.94
CA SER A 70 -0.96 9.95 -20.28
C SER A 70 -2.47 9.84 -20.31
N VAL A 71 -3.13 10.39 -19.30
CA VAL A 71 -4.60 10.43 -19.24
C VAL A 71 -5.11 11.37 -20.33
N ALA A 72 -5.85 10.83 -21.30
CA ALA A 72 -6.56 11.61 -22.31
C ALA A 72 -7.93 12.10 -21.81
N GLY A 73 -8.54 11.33 -20.91
CA GLY A 73 -9.81 11.63 -20.27
C GLY A 73 -10.35 10.44 -19.48
N PHE A 74 -11.46 10.66 -18.82
CA PHE A 74 -12.22 9.58 -18.19
C PHE A 74 -13.72 9.88 -18.21
N GLU A 75 -14.51 8.84 -18.06
CA GLU A 75 -15.96 8.89 -17.94
C GLU A 75 -16.40 8.21 -16.63
N SER A 76 -17.48 8.68 -16.04
CA SER A 76 -18.12 8.07 -14.87
C SER A 76 -19.61 8.32 -14.93
N ILE A 77 -20.39 7.35 -14.47
CA ILE A 77 -21.84 7.52 -14.22
C ILE A 77 -22.11 8.21 -12.88
N TYR A 78 -21.08 8.34 -12.06
CA TYR A 78 -21.13 8.96 -10.73
C TYR A 78 -20.58 10.39 -10.78
N GLN A 79 -20.95 11.19 -9.78
CA GLN A 79 -20.37 12.52 -9.60
C GLN A 79 -18.91 12.39 -9.12
N THR A 80 -18.02 13.10 -9.79
CA THR A 80 -16.59 13.10 -9.48
C THR A 80 -16.11 14.50 -9.10
N ALA A 81 -15.15 14.58 -8.17
CA ALA A 81 -14.43 15.80 -7.80
C ALA A 81 -12.94 15.52 -7.64
N GLY A 82 -12.08 16.48 -8.03
CA GLY A 82 -10.63 16.31 -7.97
C GLY A 82 -10.05 15.75 -9.27
N ASN A 83 -8.88 15.09 -9.20
CA ASN A 83 -8.21 14.49 -10.34
C ASN A 83 -7.49 13.19 -9.95
N LEU A 84 -7.21 12.34 -10.94
CA LEU A 84 -6.60 11.02 -10.71
C LEU A 84 -5.17 11.08 -10.16
N ALA A 85 -4.41 12.13 -10.47
CA ALA A 85 -3.01 12.21 -10.08
C ALA A 85 -2.81 12.57 -8.60
N SER A 86 -3.64 13.45 -8.06
CA SER A 86 -3.51 13.98 -6.70
C SER A 86 -4.61 13.53 -5.74
N GLY A 87 -5.68 12.98 -6.27
CA GLY A 87 -6.84 12.49 -5.52
C GLY A 87 -8.14 12.83 -6.22
N ILE A 88 -8.98 11.82 -6.40
CA ILE A 88 -10.33 11.92 -6.93
C ILE A 88 -11.30 11.38 -5.90
N GLN A 89 -12.43 12.04 -5.77
CA GLN A 89 -13.57 11.60 -4.98
C GLN A 89 -14.72 11.25 -5.91
N ILE A 90 -15.38 10.14 -5.62
CA ILE A 90 -16.50 9.61 -6.41
C ILE A 90 -17.67 9.40 -5.47
N SER A 91 -18.72 10.20 -5.66
CA SER A 91 -19.96 10.06 -4.90
C SER A 91 -20.87 9.02 -5.56
N LEU A 92 -21.11 7.94 -4.87
CA LEU A 92 -21.93 6.83 -5.37
C LEU A 92 -23.44 7.11 -5.22
N GLY A 93 -23.82 8.18 -4.52
CA GLY A 93 -25.21 8.52 -4.21
C GLY A 93 -25.77 7.62 -3.10
N PRO A 94 -26.80 6.83 -3.38
CA PRO A 94 -27.29 5.85 -2.39
C PRO A 94 -26.21 4.79 -2.14
N CYS A 95 -26.32 4.12 -0.99
CA CYS A 95 -25.42 3.06 -0.61
C CYS A 95 -25.23 2.04 -1.75
N GLN A 96 -24.01 1.94 -2.27
CA GLN A 96 -23.65 1.01 -3.34
C GLN A 96 -23.08 -0.26 -2.74
N GLU A 97 -23.75 -1.37 -2.95
CA GLU A 97 -23.28 -2.70 -2.56
C GLU A 97 -22.82 -3.50 -3.79
N GLY A 98 -21.88 -4.41 -3.59
CA GLY A 98 -21.31 -5.26 -4.64
C GLY A 98 -20.28 -4.53 -5.52
N SER A 99 -20.04 -5.08 -6.71
CA SER A 99 -19.05 -4.54 -7.65
C SER A 99 -19.64 -3.45 -8.53
N ALA A 100 -18.86 -2.37 -8.76
CA ALA A 100 -19.26 -1.27 -9.61
C ALA A 100 -18.06 -0.69 -10.39
N VAL A 101 -18.26 -0.39 -11.66
CA VAL A 101 -17.30 0.38 -12.45
C VAL A 101 -17.42 1.85 -12.02
N LEU A 102 -16.38 2.38 -11.39
CA LEU A 102 -16.33 3.76 -10.91
C LEU A 102 -15.96 4.75 -12.01
N LEU A 103 -14.92 4.39 -12.79
CA LEU A 103 -14.38 5.18 -13.89
C LEU A 103 -14.02 4.29 -15.07
N THR A 104 -14.20 4.83 -16.28
CA THR A 104 -13.56 4.35 -17.49
C THR A 104 -12.55 5.40 -17.93
N MET A 105 -11.27 5.06 -17.89
CA MET A 105 -10.16 5.97 -18.21
C MET A 105 -9.60 5.65 -19.58
N TYR A 106 -9.24 6.68 -20.32
CA TYR A 106 -8.58 6.59 -21.62
C TYR A 106 -7.14 7.07 -21.47
N LEU A 107 -6.19 6.17 -21.71
CA LEU A 107 -4.76 6.49 -21.71
C LEU A 107 -4.24 6.52 -23.12
N VAL A 108 -3.54 7.58 -23.49
CA VAL A 108 -2.93 7.77 -24.81
C VAL A 108 -1.41 7.62 -24.71
N ARG A 109 -0.80 6.93 -25.68
CA ARG A 109 0.64 6.81 -25.79
C ARG A 109 1.25 8.12 -26.30
N THR A 110 2.00 8.81 -25.44
CA THR A 110 2.66 10.10 -25.75
C THR A 110 4.16 9.97 -25.97
N SER A 111 4.78 8.94 -25.40
CA SER A 111 6.21 8.65 -25.56
C SER A 111 6.46 7.14 -25.49
N GLN A 112 7.69 6.71 -25.77
CA GLN A 112 8.06 5.32 -25.57
C GLN A 112 8.01 4.99 -24.08
N GLY A 113 7.33 3.91 -23.72
CA GLY A 113 7.22 3.43 -22.35
C GLY A 113 8.07 2.20 -22.08
N SER A 114 8.38 1.99 -20.83
CA SER A 114 9.01 0.76 -20.37
C SER A 114 8.02 -0.40 -20.44
N PRO A 115 8.47 -1.60 -20.84
CA PRO A 115 7.63 -2.78 -20.78
C PRO A 115 7.34 -3.16 -19.31
N CYS A 116 6.22 -3.85 -19.10
CA CYS A 116 5.83 -4.35 -17.78
C CYS A 116 5.82 -3.28 -16.68
N THR A 117 5.27 -2.11 -16.98
CA THR A 117 5.15 -1.02 -16.00
C THR A 117 3.93 -1.26 -15.09
N PRO A 118 4.12 -1.41 -13.76
CA PRO A 118 3.00 -1.55 -12.85
C PRO A 118 2.23 -0.23 -12.72
N TYR A 119 0.89 -0.33 -12.71
CA TYR A 119 0.00 0.80 -12.50
C TYR A 119 -1.08 0.42 -11.50
N ALA A 120 -1.08 1.08 -10.35
CA ALA A 120 -1.99 0.78 -9.25
C ALA A 120 -2.57 2.05 -8.63
N VAL A 121 -3.65 1.87 -7.88
CA VAL A 121 -4.18 2.89 -6.97
C VAL A 121 -3.16 3.13 -5.86
N LYS A 122 -2.87 4.40 -5.54
CA LYS A 122 -1.93 4.77 -4.45
C LYS A 122 -2.49 4.42 -3.08
N GLU A 123 -1.58 4.38 -2.09
CA GLU A 123 -1.94 4.30 -0.67
C GLU A 123 -2.85 5.45 -0.22
N GLY A 124 -3.64 5.17 0.83
CA GLY A 124 -4.62 6.12 1.35
C GLY A 124 -5.93 6.15 0.55
N ALA A 125 -6.23 5.11 -0.23
CA ALA A 125 -7.57 4.94 -0.79
C ALA A 125 -8.56 4.62 0.33
N THR A 126 -9.66 5.36 0.40
CA THR A 126 -10.69 5.23 1.45
C THR A 126 -12.09 5.15 0.86
N ALA A 127 -12.99 4.57 1.63
CA ALA A 127 -14.43 4.60 1.39
C ALA A 127 -15.16 5.15 2.62
N ILE A 128 -16.22 5.91 2.39
CA ILE A 128 -17.23 6.15 3.42
C ILE A 128 -18.34 5.13 3.23
N ASP A 129 -18.53 4.28 4.23
CA ASP A 129 -19.57 3.24 4.19
C ASP A 129 -20.98 3.83 4.35
N CYS A 130 -21.99 2.95 4.32
CA CYS A 130 -23.39 3.34 4.44
C CYS A 130 -23.80 3.80 5.84
N SER A 131 -22.92 3.63 6.82
CA SER A 131 -23.04 4.15 8.20
C SER A 131 -22.27 5.43 8.40
N PHE A 132 -21.71 6.01 7.32
CA PHE A 132 -20.87 7.21 7.33
C PHE A 132 -19.55 7.04 8.10
N VAL A 133 -19.01 5.83 8.17
CA VAL A 133 -17.69 5.53 8.73
C VAL A 133 -16.68 5.42 7.62
N GLU A 134 -15.53 6.08 7.78
CA GLU A 134 -14.41 5.98 6.85
C GLU A 134 -13.67 4.65 7.06
N GLN A 135 -13.36 3.98 5.96
CA GLN A 135 -12.66 2.70 5.93
C GLN A 135 -11.57 2.73 4.88
N ASP A 136 -10.42 2.15 5.20
CA ASP A 136 -9.36 1.93 4.23
C ASP A 136 -9.78 0.90 3.18
N LEU A 137 -9.36 1.13 1.93
CA LEU A 137 -9.61 0.24 0.82
C LEU A 137 -8.40 -0.60 0.49
N ASP A 138 -8.62 -1.87 0.22
CA ASP A 138 -7.64 -2.70 -0.47
C ASP A 138 -7.49 -2.26 -1.92
N ARG A 139 -6.32 -2.50 -2.51
CA ARG A 139 -5.94 -1.95 -3.80
C ARG A 139 -5.44 -3.04 -4.73
N VAL A 140 -5.79 -2.92 -6.00
CA VAL A 140 -5.26 -3.77 -7.08
C VAL A 140 -4.83 -2.90 -8.23
N GLY A 141 -3.80 -3.32 -8.94
CA GLY A 141 -3.29 -2.66 -10.12
C GLY A 141 -3.29 -3.54 -11.36
N ILE A 142 -2.82 -2.98 -12.46
CA ILE A 142 -2.61 -3.65 -13.73
C ILE A 142 -1.16 -3.50 -14.18
N MET A 143 -0.75 -4.32 -15.12
CA MET A 143 0.52 -4.20 -15.82
C MET A 143 0.32 -3.52 -17.17
N LEU A 144 1.02 -2.44 -17.39
CA LEU A 144 1.01 -1.68 -18.65
C LEU A 144 2.12 -2.15 -19.58
N ASN A 145 1.93 -1.93 -20.89
CA ASN A 145 2.92 -2.21 -21.92
C ASN A 145 3.38 -3.67 -21.92
N THR A 146 2.46 -4.58 -21.73
CA THR A 146 2.77 -6.02 -21.77
C THR A 146 3.10 -6.43 -23.20
N GLN A 147 4.33 -6.90 -23.41
CA GLN A 147 4.79 -7.45 -24.70
C GLN A 147 5.17 -8.92 -24.52
N GLY A 148 4.29 -9.71 -23.91
CA GLY A 148 4.56 -11.08 -23.54
C GLY A 148 4.30 -11.37 -22.07
N VAL A 149 5.16 -12.14 -21.42
CA VAL A 149 4.96 -12.58 -20.03
C VAL A 149 5.56 -11.54 -19.08
N CYS A 150 4.74 -10.63 -18.54
CA CYS A 150 5.11 -9.81 -17.41
C CYS A 150 4.79 -10.55 -16.09
N SER A 151 5.62 -10.33 -15.09
CA SER A 151 5.25 -10.73 -13.73
C SER A 151 4.05 -9.91 -13.26
N ASN A 152 3.06 -10.56 -12.68
CA ASN A 152 1.91 -9.90 -12.06
C ASN A 152 2.18 -9.54 -10.59
N ILE A 153 3.44 -9.54 -10.18
CA ILE A 153 3.87 -9.19 -8.82
C ILE A 153 4.49 -7.81 -8.83
N VAL A 154 4.00 -6.90 -8.00
CA VAL A 154 4.68 -5.66 -7.65
C VAL A 154 5.54 -5.95 -6.43
N PRO A 155 6.88 -5.93 -6.57
CA PRO A 155 7.75 -6.16 -5.43
C PRO A 155 7.61 -5.06 -4.38
N PHE A 156 8.03 -5.34 -3.17
CA PHE A 156 8.18 -4.29 -2.15
C PHE A 156 9.25 -3.27 -2.59
N GLN A 157 8.95 -1.99 -2.45
CA GLN A 157 9.80 -0.87 -2.88
C GLN A 157 9.54 0.37 -2.02
N ASP A 158 10.28 1.47 -2.30
CA ASP A 158 10.15 2.76 -1.62
C ASP A 158 10.28 2.64 -0.10
N GLU A 159 11.23 1.80 0.34
CA GLU A 159 11.48 1.58 1.74
C GLU A 159 12.02 2.83 2.46
N LEU A 160 11.45 3.10 3.62
CA LEU A 160 11.97 4.09 4.56
C LEU A 160 12.10 3.43 5.95
N PRO A 161 13.24 3.61 6.64
CA PRO A 161 14.48 4.29 6.19
C PRO A 161 15.10 3.60 4.97
N ALA A 162 15.70 4.39 4.06
CA ALA A 162 16.39 3.84 2.89
C ALA A 162 17.47 2.82 3.30
N ASP A 163 17.73 1.81 2.46
CA ASP A 163 18.75 0.81 2.78
C ASP A 163 20.13 1.45 3.02
N GLY A 164 20.78 1.03 4.09
CA GLY A 164 22.05 1.59 4.56
C GLY A 164 21.95 2.94 5.26
N ALA A 165 20.76 3.49 5.51
CA ALA A 165 20.60 4.78 6.20
C ALA A 165 21.31 4.79 7.56
N THR A 166 21.89 5.95 7.92
CA THR A 166 22.58 6.16 9.19
C THR A 166 21.93 7.30 9.97
N ASN A 167 22.20 7.37 11.27
CA ASN A 167 21.62 8.38 12.17
C ASN A 167 20.10 8.34 12.22
N VAL A 168 19.50 7.16 12.07
CA VAL A 168 18.06 6.97 12.17
C VAL A 168 17.61 7.14 13.63
N PRO A 169 16.50 7.85 13.92
CA PRO A 169 15.99 8.03 15.29
C PRO A 169 15.75 6.72 16.02
N LEU A 170 15.86 6.73 17.35
CA LEU A 170 15.63 5.55 18.19
C LEU A 170 14.16 5.10 18.23
N THR A 171 13.26 5.93 17.75
CA THR A 171 11.89 5.57 17.40
C THR A 171 11.68 6.05 15.98
N THR A 172 11.37 5.16 15.08
CA THR A 172 11.26 5.46 13.65
C THR A 172 10.10 4.70 13.01
N GLU A 173 9.60 5.25 11.93
CA GLU A 173 8.62 4.58 11.09
C GLU A 173 9.32 3.81 9.98
N LEU A 174 8.92 2.57 9.79
CA LEU A 174 9.21 1.78 8.61
C LEU A 174 8.05 1.96 7.65
N SER A 175 8.33 2.37 6.43
CA SER A 175 7.32 2.45 5.38
C SER A 175 7.79 1.81 4.08
N TRP A 176 6.85 1.37 3.28
CA TRP A 176 7.07 0.69 2.00
C TRP A 176 5.85 0.78 1.11
N ASP A 177 6.03 0.56 -0.18
CA ASP A 177 4.96 0.28 -1.14
C ASP A 177 5.20 -1.09 -1.82
N GLY A 178 4.22 -1.57 -2.60
CA GLY A 178 4.33 -2.86 -3.28
C GLY A 178 3.97 -4.07 -2.41
N GLY A 179 4.54 -5.22 -2.75
CA GLY A 179 4.25 -6.49 -2.08
C GLY A 179 2.85 -7.03 -2.36
N TYR A 180 2.30 -6.76 -3.55
CA TYR A 180 0.98 -7.21 -3.96
C TYR A 180 0.99 -7.74 -5.40
N PHE A 181 -0.02 -8.51 -5.72
CA PHE A 181 -0.26 -8.93 -7.10
C PHE A 181 -1.03 -7.84 -7.86
N VAL A 182 -0.56 -7.50 -9.04
CA VAL A 182 -1.38 -6.75 -9.97
C VAL A 182 -2.34 -7.72 -10.63
N CYS A 183 -3.62 -7.47 -10.45
CA CYS A 183 -4.74 -8.27 -10.87
C CYS A 183 -4.86 -9.65 -10.24
N PHE A 184 -5.89 -9.76 -9.49
CA PHE A 184 -6.40 -11.03 -9.02
C PHE A 184 -7.19 -11.70 -10.14
N ARG A 185 -6.72 -12.87 -10.60
CA ARG A 185 -7.59 -13.77 -11.33
C ARG A 185 -8.53 -14.41 -10.32
N PRO A 186 -9.84 -14.28 -10.42
CA PRO A 186 -10.70 -15.16 -9.66
C PRO A 186 -10.39 -16.58 -10.13
N VAL A 187 -9.67 -17.33 -9.29
CA VAL A 187 -9.55 -18.77 -9.45
C VAL A 187 -10.99 -19.27 -9.50
N ALA A 188 -11.30 -20.09 -10.49
CA ALA A 188 -12.63 -20.58 -10.76
C ALA A 188 -13.34 -20.97 -9.46
N LYS A 189 -14.42 -20.32 -9.20
CA LYS A 189 -15.56 -20.46 -8.27
C LYS A 189 -15.59 -21.61 -7.22
N THR A 190 -14.45 -22.04 -6.68
CA THR A 190 -14.40 -22.99 -5.56
C THR A 190 -13.64 -22.45 -4.35
N ASP A 191 -12.92 -21.32 -4.48
CA ASP A 191 -12.33 -20.64 -3.34
C ASP A 191 -12.81 -19.19 -3.30
N SER A 192 -13.90 -18.99 -2.53
CA SER A 192 -14.40 -17.67 -2.15
C SER A 192 -13.54 -17.07 -1.03
N SER A 193 -12.25 -17.27 -1.05
CA SER A 193 -11.36 -16.53 -0.20
C SER A 193 -11.28 -15.10 -0.74
N PRO A 194 -11.66 -14.09 0.06
CA PRO A 194 -11.43 -12.71 -0.33
C PRO A 194 -9.94 -12.55 -0.63
N VAL A 195 -9.63 -11.68 -1.60
CA VAL A 195 -8.28 -11.16 -1.75
C VAL A 195 -7.98 -10.45 -0.45
N SER A 196 -7.53 -11.22 0.52
CA SER A 196 -6.93 -10.68 1.70
C SER A 196 -5.77 -9.83 1.19
N ARG A 197 -5.68 -8.55 1.57
CA ARG A 197 -4.35 -7.97 1.76
C ARG A 197 -3.60 -9.05 2.48
N GLY A 198 -2.71 -9.73 1.76
CA GLY A 198 -1.82 -10.63 2.44
C GLY A 198 -1.21 -9.77 3.51
N THR A 199 -1.53 -10.08 4.77
CA THR A 199 -1.02 -9.29 5.89
C THR A 199 0.47 -9.23 5.70
N THR A 200 1.03 -8.04 5.44
CA THR A 200 2.47 -7.88 5.27
C THR A 200 3.14 -8.34 6.55
N ARG A 201 3.99 -9.35 6.46
CA ARG A 201 4.78 -9.83 7.58
C ARG A 201 6.07 -9.04 7.63
N LEU A 202 6.31 -8.40 8.75
CA LEU A 202 7.56 -7.68 9.02
C LEU A 202 8.51 -8.58 9.80
N TYR A 203 9.70 -8.76 9.28
CA TYR A 203 10.84 -9.36 9.96
C TYR A 203 11.80 -8.25 10.36
N PHE A 204 12.16 -8.17 11.64
CA PHE A 204 12.92 -7.04 12.18
C PHE A 204 13.85 -7.47 13.30
N GLY A 205 15.10 -6.97 13.31
CA GLY A 205 16.08 -7.27 14.36
C GLY A 205 17.49 -6.83 14.04
N THR A 206 18.45 -7.24 14.86
CA THR A 206 19.89 -6.88 14.71
C THR A 206 20.69 -7.93 13.93
N SER A 207 20.08 -9.06 13.59
CA SER A 207 20.70 -10.08 12.72
C SER A 207 20.36 -9.80 11.25
N SER A 208 21.25 -10.16 10.33
CA SER A 208 20.99 -10.13 8.89
C SER A 208 19.90 -11.13 8.43
N SER A 209 19.49 -12.03 9.30
CA SER A 209 18.30 -12.87 9.16
C SER A 209 17.38 -12.56 10.34
N PRO A 210 16.65 -11.44 10.30
CA PRO A 210 15.86 -11.01 11.44
C PRO A 210 14.65 -11.91 11.65
N PRO A 211 14.21 -12.09 12.90
CA PRO A 211 13.01 -12.87 13.20
C PRO A 211 11.73 -12.15 12.77
N LEU A 212 10.66 -12.92 12.60
CA LEU A 212 9.32 -12.36 12.38
C LEU A 212 8.90 -11.51 13.59
N LEU A 213 8.59 -10.25 13.35
CA LEU A 213 8.02 -9.34 14.35
C LEU A 213 6.49 -9.49 14.42
N GLY A 214 5.83 -9.63 13.28
CA GLY A 214 4.38 -9.79 13.19
C GLY A 214 3.81 -9.36 11.85
N SER A 215 2.48 -9.40 11.77
CA SER A 215 1.73 -8.88 10.62
C SER A 215 1.41 -7.41 10.88
N VAL A 216 1.77 -6.55 9.93
CA VAL A 216 1.76 -5.10 10.08
C VAL A 216 1.24 -4.41 8.82
N ALA A 217 0.84 -3.16 8.95
CA ALA A 217 0.54 -2.26 7.83
C ALA A 217 1.64 -1.19 7.70
N SER A 218 1.85 -0.67 6.50
CA SER A 218 2.70 0.50 6.25
C SER A 218 1.89 1.79 6.50
N PRO A 219 2.45 2.80 7.20
CA PRO A 219 3.72 2.76 7.92
C PRO A 219 3.63 2.05 9.28
N TYR A 220 4.75 1.50 9.77
CA TYR A 220 4.84 0.82 11.06
C TYR A 220 5.93 1.40 11.95
N THR A 221 5.60 1.82 13.16
CA THR A 221 6.56 2.41 14.10
C THR A 221 7.30 1.32 14.87
N VAL A 222 8.64 1.37 14.86
CA VAL A 222 9.53 0.54 15.67
C VAL A 222 10.25 1.37 16.72
N GLY A 223 10.46 0.80 17.90
CA GLY A 223 11.22 1.43 18.97
C GLY A 223 10.63 1.17 20.38
N PRO A 224 11.35 1.60 21.44
CA PRO A 224 12.65 2.29 21.39
C PRO A 224 13.80 1.36 20.96
N LEU A 225 14.63 1.83 20.05
CA LEU A 225 15.77 1.10 19.50
C LEU A 225 17.05 1.39 20.32
N THR A 226 18.01 0.47 20.26
CA THR A 226 19.33 0.67 20.87
C THR A 226 20.13 1.66 20.04
N PRO A 227 20.84 2.65 20.67
CA PRO A 227 21.70 3.57 19.96
C PRO A 227 22.87 2.88 19.25
N GLU A 228 23.43 3.50 18.20
CA GLU A 228 24.60 3.05 17.43
C GLU A 228 24.51 1.58 16.99
N THR A 229 23.28 1.11 16.74
CA THR A 229 23.00 -0.29 16.43
C THR A 229 22.50 -0.42 15.02
N LYS A 230 23.03 -1.38 14.28
CA LYS A 230 22.55 -1.73 12.94
C LYS A 230 21.39 -2.68 13.07
N TYR A 231 20.28 -2.30 12.47
CA TYR A 231 19.06 -3.09 12.34
C TYR A 231 18.87 -3.56 10.91
N TYR A 232 18.27 -4.72 10.75
CA TYR A 232 17.88 -5.33 9.49
C TYR A 232 16.40 -5.59 9.49
N TRP A 233 15.79 -5.44 8.35
CA TRP A 233 14.40 -5.73 8.17
C TRP A 233 14.08 -6.15 6.75
N TYR A 234 13.06 -6.96 6.59
CA TYR A 234 12.48 -7.31 5.32
C TYR A 234 11.01 -7.66 5.49
N LEU A 235 10.32 -7.75 4.39
CA LEU A 235 8.89 -7.97 4.31
C LEU A 235 8.60 -9.24 3.52
N SER A 236 7.50 -9.92 3.86
CA SER A 236 6.85 -10.85 2.97
C SER A 236 5.36 -10.56 2.91
N ASP A 237 4.72 -10.98 1.82
CA ASP A 237 3.27 -11.12 1.81
C ASP A 237 2.85 -12.19 2.84
N GLY A 238 1.56 -12.20 3.23
CA GLY A 238 1.09 -13.10 4.28
C GLY A 238 1.25 -14.59 3.93
N GLU A 239 1.40 -14.90 2.65
CA GLU A 239 1.51 -16.26 2.10
C GLU A 239 2.94 -16.66 1.74
N GLU A 240 3.92 -15.74 1.93
CA GLU A 240 5.35 -15.97 1.67
C GLU A 240 5.70 -16.26 0.20
N TYR A 241 4.91 -15.71 -0.74
CA TYR A 241 5.23 -15.76 -2.18
C TYR A 241 6.08 -14.59 -2.64
N ILE A 242 5.96 -13.42 -1.96
CA ILE A 242 6.67 -12.20 -2.30
C ILE A 242 7.53 -11.80 -1.10
N PHE A 243 8.83 -11.65 -1.32
CA PHE A 243 9.77 -11.16 -0.32
C PHE A 243 10.43 -9.88 -0.80
N SER A 244 10.62 -8.92 0.12
CA SER A 244 11.50 -7.79 -0.14
C SER A 244 12.97 -8.21 -0.08
N PRO A 245 13.89 -7.37 -0.60
CA PRO A 245 15.29 -7.43 -0.17
C PRO A 245 15.39 -7.26 1.36
N VAL A 246 16.54 -7.66 1.91
CA VAL A 246 16.87 -7.36 3.31
C VAL A 246 17.47 -5.97 3.35
N TRP A 247 16.75 -5.01 3.89
CA TRP A 247 17.21 -3.64 4.12
C TRP A 247 17.84 -3.48 5.49
N SER A 248 18.63 -2.44 5.65
CA SER A 248 19.30 -2.15 6.91
C SER A 248 19.39 -0.65 7.18
N PHE A 249 19.49 -0.29 8.46
CA PHE A 249 19.81 1.06 8.89
C PHE A 249 20.59 1.04 10.20
N THR A 250 21.25 2.15 10.53
CA THR A 250 21.99 2.31 11.79
C THR A 250 21.38 3.48 12.57
N THR A 251 21.08 3.23 13.82
CA THR A 251 20.50 4.23 14.72
C THR A 251 21.50 5.31 15.13
N THR A 252 20.97 6.48 15.48
CA THR A 252 21.73 7.61 15.99
C THR A 252 22.44 7.24 17.31
N PRO A 253 23.65 7.78 17.59
CA PRO A 253 24.26 7.66 18.89
C PRO A 253 23.43 8.39 19.96
N THR A 254 23.47 7.89 21.19
CA THR A 254 22.99 8.68 22.32
C THR A 254 23.87 9.91 22.45
N LEU A 255 23.27 11.09 22.40
CA LEU A 255 23.98 12.28 22.85
C LEU A 255 24.40 12.02 24.30
N ALA A 256 25.72 11.86 24.52
CA ALA A 256 26.24 11.85 25.87
C ALA A 256 25.90 13.20 26.48
N THR A 257 24.82 13.27 27.21
CA THR A 257 24.60 14.39 28.14
C THR A 257 25.70 14.28 29.17
N LYS A 258 26.83 15.00 28.93
CA LYS A 258 27.77 15.25 30.02
C LYS A 258 26.93 15.90 31.12
N PRO A 259 26.78 15.27 32.28
CA PRO A 259 26.12 15.94 33.38
C PRO A 259 26.99 17.16 33.70
N SER A 260 26.52 18.32 33.27
CA SER A 260 27.09 19.58 33.69
C SER A 260 26.69 19.74 35.15
N THR A 261 27.52 19.17 36.05
CA THR A 261 27.32 19.46 37.47
C THR A 261 27.49 20.96 37.68
N TRP A 262 26.68 21.55 38.53
CA TRP A 262 26.76 22.98 38.89
C TRP A 262 28.20 23.38 39.25
N GLY A 263 29.02 22.44 39.75
CA GLY A 263 30.45 22.59 39.99
C GLY A 263 31.30 22.80 38.75
N ALA A 264 31.00 22.07 37.64
CA ALA A 264 31.71 22.22 36.37
C ALA A 264 31.40 23.56 35.71
N ILE A 265 30.13 24.02 35.79
CA ILE A 265 29.71 25.34 35.30
C ILE A 265 30.43 26.46 36.11
N LYS A 266 30.47 26.34 37.42
CA LYS A 266 31.20 27.34 38.28
C LYS A 266 32.70 27.38 37.99
N ALA A 267 33.35 26.28 37.64
CA ALA A 267 34.77 26.23 37.30
C ALA A 267 35.09 27.06 36.02
N LEU A 268 34.19 27.06 35.03
CA LEU A 268 34.33 27.86 33.80
C LEU A 268 34.21 29.37 34.04
N TYR A 269 33.51 29.84 35.08
CA TYR A 269 33.38 31.24 35.42
C TYR A 269 34.43 31.76 36.41
N ARG A 270 35.26 30.87 37.03
CA ARG A 270 36.33 31.28 37.94
C ARG A 270 37.69 31.46 37.27
N SER A 271 37.82 31.12 35.99
CA SER A 271 39.10 31.23 35.23
C SER A 271 39.19 32.50 34.36
N ARG A 272 38.40 33.53 34.63
CA ARG A 272 38.53 34.87 34.05
C ARG A 272 38.94 35.90 35.11
#